data_42528c9d545c6916bbba7efd4e16b59d
#
_entry.id   42528c9d545c6916bbba7efd4e16b59d
#
_cell.length_a   1.000
_cell.length_b   1.000
_cell.length_c   1.000
_cell.angle_alpha   90.00
_cell.angle_beta   90.00
_cell.angle_gamma   90.00
#
_symmetry.space_group_name_H-M   'P 1'
#
loop_
_entity.id
_entity.type
_entity.pdbx_description
1 polymer ?
#
loop_
_entity_poly.entity_id
_entity_poly.type
_entity_poly.pdbx_seq_one_letter_code
_entity_poly.pdbx_strand_id
1 'polypeptide(L)'
;MKPVRKVVFPVNGLGTRFLPATKAMPKEMLPVVDKPLIQYALEEAAAAGVTEMIFVPGRHKRAIEDHFDRYPELERELEMKGKEELLEIVRGIVPPGVRCIYIRQPVPLGLGHAVLCAQPVVEDSPFAVILADDLIDGKVSTTLQLIRAREEQGGGSVVAVQDVACLLYTSP
;
A
#
# COMPACT_ATOMS: atom_id res chain seq x y z
N MET A 1 11.03 -21.61 -7.84
CA MET A 1 10.52 -20.29 -8.29
C MET A 1 10.98 -19.24 -7.30
N LYS A 2 11.29 -18.00 -7.76
CA LYS A 2 11.62 -16.90 -6.83
C LYS A 2 10.35 -16.50 -6.05
N PRO A 3 10.39 -16.34 -4.71
CA PRO A 3 9.25 -15.89 -3.91
C PRO A 3 8.91 -14.42 -4.19
N VAL A 4 7.65 -14.05 -4.03
CA VAL A 4 7.21 -12.66 -4.11
C VAL A 4 7.54 -11.98 -2.78
N ARG A 5 8.52 -11.08 -2.79
CA ARG A 5 8.99 -10.32 -1.62
C ARG A 5 8.75 -8.82 -1.74
N LYS A 6 8.34 -8.37 -2.93
CA LYS A 6 8.17 -6.97 -3.26
C LYS A 6 6.71 -6.69 -3.62
N VAL A 7 6.22 -5.54 -3.18
CA VAL A 7 4.92 -5.00 -3.60
C VAL A 7 5.08 -3.56 -4.05
N VAL A 8 4.37 -3.20 -5.10
CA VAL A 8 4.29 -1.83 -5.60
C VAL A 8 2.92 -1.25 -5.24
N PHE A 9 2.92 -0.10 -4.59
CA PHE A 9 1.74 0.70 -4.29
C PHE A 9 1.73 1.95 -5.17
N PRO A 10 0.96 1.98 -6.27
CA PRO A 10 0.80 3.17 -7.10
C PRO A 10 -0.17 4.15 -6.42
N VAL A 11 0.37 5.17 -5.74
CA VAL A 11 -0.38 6.10 -4.90
C VAL A 11 -0.36 7.53 -5.43
N ASN A 12 -0.44 7.72 -6.73
CA ASN A 12 -0.41 9.04 -7.39
C ASN A 12 -1.79 9.57 -7.83
N GLY A 13 -2.89 8.86 -7.55
CA GLY A 13 -4.24 9.30 -7.92
C GLY A 13 -4.66 10.58 -7.20
N LEU A 14 -5.39 11.46 -7.90
CA LEU A 14 -5.84 12.76 -7.36
C LEU A 14 -6.95 12.66 -6.32
N GLY A 15 -7.67 11.53 -6.27
CA GLY A 15 -8.74 11.31 -5.29
C GLY A 15 -9.97 12.19 -5.50
N THR A 16 -10.27 12.60 -6.73
CA THR A 16 -11.36 13.54 -7.05
C THR A 16 -12.75 13.07 -6.62
N ARG A 17 -12.97 11.76 -6.55
CA ARG A 17 -14.22 11.16 -6.08
C ARG A 17 -14.51 11.42 -4.60
N PHE A 18 -13.48 11.75 -3.82
CA PHE A 18 -13.56 11.97 -2.37
C PHE A 18 -13.44 13.45 -1.99
N LEU A 19 -13.60 14.37 -2.93
CA LEU A 19 -13.64 15.80 -2.62
C LEU A 19 -14.87 16.13 -1.77
N PRO A 20 -14.76 17.06 -0.80
CA PRO A 20 -13.59 17.92 -0.51
C PRO A 20 -12.52 17.28 0.40
N ALA A 21 -12.73 16.09 0.98
CA ALA A 21 -11.82 15.47 1.95
C ALA A 21 -10.38 15.32 1.41
N THR A 22 -10.25 14.99 0.13
CA THR A 22 -8.95 14.76 -0.53
C THR A 22 -8.30 16.02 -1.10
N LYS A 23 -8.86 17.21 -0.83
CA LYS A 23 -8.25 18.47 -1.30
C LYS A 23 -6.85 18.68 -0.74
N ALA A 24 -6.65 18.37 0.54
CA ALA A 24 -5.40 18.58 1.25
C ALA A 24 -4.74 17.27 1.74
N MET A 25 -5.42 16.14 1.58
CA MET A 25 -4.97 14.84 2.07
C MET A 25 -5.04 13.78 0.97
N PRO A 26 -4.04 12.91 0.82
CA PRO A 26 -4.12 11.77 -0.07
C PRO A 26 -5.33 10.88 0.23
N LYS A 27 -6.03 10.38 -0.80
CA LYS A 27 -7.16 9.46 -0.60
C LYS A 27 -6.75 8.19 0.16
N GLU A 28 -5.53 7.77 0.00
CA GLU A 28 -4.93 6.62 0.65
C GLU A 28 -4.74 6.82 2.17
N MET A 29 -4.77 8.09 2.62
CA MET A 29 -4.71 8.47 4.04
C MET A 29 -6.10 8.66 4.67
N LEU A 30 -7.18 8.46 3.93
CA LEU A 30 -8.52 8.48 4.52
C LEU A 30 -8.65 7.34 5.54
N PRO A 31 -9.13 7.63 6.76
CA PRO A 31 -9.25 6.62 7.80
C PRO A 31 -10.41 5.68 7.53
N VAL A 32 -10.18 4.41 7.80
CA VAL A 32 -11.23 3.40 7.96
C VAL A 32 -11.14 2.93 9.41
N VAL A 33 -12.14 3.27 10.21
CA VAL A 33 -12.17 3.11 11.67
C VAL A 33 -11.05 3.93 12.33
N ASP A 34 -9.88 3.38 12.55
CA ASP A 34 -8.77 3.97 13.31
C ASP A 34 -7.45 4.05 12.54
N LYS A 35 -7.39 3.47 11.34
CA LYS A 35 -6.17 3.42 10.52
C LYS A 35 -6.42 3.96 9.11
N PRO A 36 -5.42 4.58 8.45
CA PRO A 36 -5.54 4.98 7.05
C PRO A 36 -5.58 3.75 6.12
N LEU A 37 -6.30 3.87 5.01
CA LEU A 37 -6.43 2.81 3.99
C LEU A 37 -5.10 2.18 3.59
N ILE A 38 -4.08 3.00 3.39
CA ILE A 38 -2.75 2.54 2.97
C ILE A 38 -2.09 1.60 4.00
N GLN A 39 -2.41 1.75 5.29
CA GLN A 39 -1.87 0.88 6.33
C GLN A 39 -2.48 -0.52 6.25
N TYR A 40 -3.79 -0.63 5.99
CA TYR A 40 -4.41 -1.94 5.75
C TYR A 40 -3.77 -2.67 4.58
N ALA A 41 -3.48 -1.96 3.48
CA ALA A 41 -2.84 -2.54 2.31
C ALA A 41 -1.40 -3.01 2.61
N LEU A 42 -0.65 -2.25 3.43
CA LEU A 42 0.69 -2.65 3.88
C LEU A 42 0.63 -3.88 4.78
N GLU A 43 -0.27 -3.89 5.77
CA GLU A 43 -0.47 -5.01 6.69
C GLU A 43 -0.86 -6.29 5.93
N GLU A 44 -1.74 -6.17 4.94
CA GLU A 44 -2.13 -7.27 4.06
C GLU A 44 -0.94 -7.86 3.30
N ALA A 45 -0.12 -7.01 2.69
CA ALA A 45 1.08 -7.44 1.99
C ALA A 45 2.10 -8.09 2.93
N ALA A 46 2.31 -7.52 4.12
CA ALA A 46 3.19 -8.08 5.14
C ALA A 46 2.71 -9.46 5.61
N ALA A 47 1.41 -9.64 5.84
CA ALA A 47 0.81 -10.93 6.19
C ALA A 47 0.96 -11.98 5.08
N ALA A 48 1.09 -11.56 3.82
CA ALA A 48 1.41 -12.43 2.69
C ALA A 48 2.91 -12.78 2.56
N GLY A 49 3.76 -12.28 3.46
CA GLY A 49 5.20 -12.53 3.48
C GLY A 49 6.03 -11.59 2.60
N VAL A 50 5.44 -10.47 2.16
CA VAL A 50 6.15 -9.40 1.46
C VAL A 50 6.96 -8.59 2.46
N THR A 51 8.20 -8.24 2.11
CA THR A 51 9.13 -7.53 2.98
C THR A 51 9.60 -6.17 2.43
N GLU A 52 9.33 -5.90 1.16
CA GLU A 52 9.71 -4.64 0.51
C GLU A 52 8.46 -3.95 -0.05
N MET A 53 8.07 -2.85 0.58
CA MET A 53 6.91 -2.03 0.22
C MET A 53 7.37 -0.84 -0.61
N ILE A 54 7.11 -0.85 -1.91
CA ILE A 54 7.55 0.17 -2.86
C ILE A 54 6.38 1.10 -3.14
N PHE A 55 6.40 2.25 -2.54
CA PHE A 55 5.40 3.30 -2.79
C PHE A 55 5.82 4.14 -3.99
N VAL A 56 4.86 4.42 -4.87
CA VAL A 56 5.08 5.29 -6.04
C VAL A 56 4.18 6.52 -5.94
N PRO A 57 4.56 7.50 -5.06
CA PRO A 57 3.80 8.72 -4.87
C PRO A 57 4.01 9.72 -6.01
N GLY A 58 3.02 10.59 -6.20
CA GLY A 58 3.12 11.81 -6.97
C GLY A 58 3.46 13.02 -6.11
N ARG A 59 3.16 14.22 -6.65
CA ARG A 59 3.22 15.46 -5.87
C ARG A 59 2.17 15.45 -4.75
N HIS A 60 2.46 16.13 -3.64
CA HIS A 60 1.53 16.33 -2.51
C HIS A 60 1.09 15.04 -1.79
N LYS A 61 1.90 13.97 -1.84
CA LYS A 61 1.63 12.69 -1.18
C LYS A 61 2.55 12.43 0.03
N ARG A 62 3.23 13.46 0.54
CA ARG A 62 4.20 13.33 1.64
C ARG A 62 3.60 12.72 2.91
N ALA A 63 2.32 12.93 3.17
CA ALA A 63 1.65 12.33 4.32
C ALA A 63 1.72 10.80 4.35
N ILE A 64 1.90 10.13 3.19
CA ILE A 64 2.10 8.67 3.13
C ILE A 64 3.50 8.31 3.65
N GLU A 65 4.52 9.07 3.26
CA GLU A 65 5.90 8.90 3.74
C GLU A 65 5.97 9.16 5.25
N ASP A 66 5.43 10.30 5.68
CA ASP A 66 5.40 10.72 7.09
C ASP A 66 4.65 9.70 7.98
N HIS A 67 3.66 8.98 7.45
CA HIS A 67 2.92 7.96 8.20
C HIS A 67 3.75 6.70 8.50
N PHE A 68 4.58 6.27 7.56
CA PHE A 68 5.38 5.05 7.71
C PHE A 68 6.78 5.32 8.25
N ASP A 69 7.22 6.57 8.23
CA ASP A 69 8.48 6.96 8.85
C ASP A 69 8.37 6.99 10.37
N ARG A 70 9.48 6.76 11.05
CA ARG A 70 9.52 6.91 12.51
C ARG A 70 9.42 8.37 12.90
N TYR A 71 8.70 8.62 13.99
CA TYR A 71 8.57 9.96 14.57
C TYR A 71 9.15 10.00 15.99
N PRO A 72 10.48 10.11 16.12
CA PRO A 72 11.17 9.99 17.42
C PRO A 72 10.70 10.98 18.49
N GLU A 73 10.28 12.19 18.08
CA GLU A 73 9.78 13.20 19.01
C GLU A 73 8.44 12.77 19.63
N LEU A 74 7.53 12.23 18.83
CA LEU A 74 6.25 11.70 19.32
C LEU A 74 6.49 10.48 20.21
N GLU A 75 7.35 9.56 19.80
CA GLU A 75 7.67 8.37 20.60
C GLU A 75 8.21 8.76 21.98
N ARG A 76 9.15 9.72 22.04
CA ARG A 76 9.71 10.22 23.29
C ARG A 76 8.65 10.90 24.18
N GLU A 77 7.75 11.67 23.59
CA GLU A 77 6.65 12.30 24.32
C GLU A 77 5.71 11.25 24.93
N LEU A 78 5.37 10.19 24.19
CA LEU A 78 4.54 9.09 24.69
C LEU A 78 5.22 8.32 25.82
N GLU A 79 6.53 8.05 25.71
CA GLU A 79 7.35 7.44 26.76
C GLU A 79 7.34 8.30 28.05
N MET A 80 7.61 9.60 27.94
CA MET A 80 7.61 10.51 29.10
C MET A 80 6.26 10.61 29.79
N LYS A 81 5.16 10.41 29.03
CA LYS A 81 3.78 10.44 29.57
C LYS A 81 3.28 9.07 30.03
N GLY A 82 4.10 8.02 29.96
CA GLY A 82 3.73 6.65 30.31
C GLY A 82 2.62 6.05 29.45
N LYS A 83 2.47 6.50 28.20
CA LYS A 83 1.44 6.03 27.27
C LYS A 83 1.95 4.86 26.43
N GLU A 84 2.22 3.75 27.09
CA GLU A 84 2.86 2.58 26.48
C GLU A 84 2.03 1.98 25.35
N GLU A 85 0.72 1.83 25.51
CA GLU A 85 -0.16 1.28 24.46
C GLU A 85 -0.12 2.12 23.18
N LEU A 86 -0.16 3.45 23.28
CA LEU A 86 -0.05 4.33 22.11
C LEU A 86 1.34 4.27 21.47
N LEU A 87 2.38 4.12 22.28
CA LEU A 87 3.74 3.98 21.82
C LEU A 87 3.92 2.68 21.00
N GLU A 88 3.35 1.56 21.47
CA GLU A 88 3.35 0.29 20.76
C GLU A 88 2.59 0.41 19.43
N ILE A 89 1.43 1.07 19.41
CA ILE A 89 0.68 1.32 18.17
C ILE A 89 1.54 2.09 17.17
N VAL A 90 2.17 3.19 17.59
CA VAL A 90 2.99 4.02 16.69
C VAL A 90 4.20 3.24 16.17
N ARG A 91 4.88 2.49 17.02
CA ARG A 91 6.03 1.66 16.63
C ARG A 91 5.66 0.48 15.76
N GLY A 92 4.43 -0.01 15.89
CA GLY A 92 3.89 -1.15 15.16
C GLY A 92 3.31 -0.83 13.78
N ILE A 93 3.26 0.44 13.36
CA ILE A 93 2.70 0.84 12.04
C ILE A 93 3.41 0.10 10.90
N VAL A 94 4.72 0.01 10.95
CA VAL A 94 5.50 -0.82 10.03
C VAL A 94 5.94 -2.09 10.75
N PRO A 95 5.47 -3.28 10.33
CA PRO A 95 5.83 -4.54 10.96
C PRO A 95 7.35 -4.81 10.93
N PRO A 96 7.91 -5.51 11.92
CA PRO A 96 9.31 -5.88 11.93
C PRO A 96 9.72 -6.64 10.66
N GLY A 97 10.88 -6.28 10.09
CA GLY A 97 11.41 -6.90 8.87
C GLY A 97 10.84 -6.35 7.57
N VAL A 98 9.88 -5.45 7.62
CA VAL A 98 9.34 -4.73 6.47
C VAL A 98 10.17 -3.46 6.22
N ARG A 99 10.43 -3.15 4.95
CA ARG A 99 11.11 -1.93 4.50
C ARG A 99 10.21 -1.15 3.56
N CYS A 100 10.06 0.15 3.80
CA CYS A 100 9.38 1.08 2.91
C CYS A 100 10.39 1.75 1.97
N ILE A 101 10.08 1.83 0.70
CA ILE A 101 10.90 2.42 -0.36
C ILE A 101 10.00 3.37 -1.15
N TYR A 102 10.46 4.58 -1.40
CA TYR A 102 9.69 5.61 -2.08
C TYR A 102 10.33 5.97 -3.41
N ILE A 103 9.57 5.83 -4.50
CA ILE A 103 9.99 6.18 -5.85
C ILE A 103 8.98 7.13 -6.44
N ARG A 104 9.38 8.34 -6.73
CA ARG A 104 8.47 9.35 -7.21
C ARG A 104 8.06 9.13 -8.67
N GLN A 105 6.76 9.17 -8.93
CA GLN A 105 6.24 9.33 -10.29
C GLN A 105 6.24 10.84 -10.63
N PRO A 106 7.15 11.33 -11.50
CA PRO A 106 7.30 12.77 -11.73
C PRO A 106 6.14 13.36 -12.55
N VAL A 107 5.56 12.56 -13.44
CA VAL A 107 4.44 12.96 -14.32
C VAL A 107 3.34 11.90 -14.21
N PRO A 108 2.06 12.30 -13.98
CA PRO A 108 0.96 11.36 -13.77
C PRO A 108 0.46 10.78 -15.11
N LEU A 109 1.20 9.84 -15.68
CA LEU A 109 0.87 9.17 -16.95
C LEU A 109 0.04 7.89 -16.77
N GLY A 110 -0.64 7.74 -15.65
CA GLY A 110 -1.52 6.63 -15.37
C GLY A 110 -0.88 5.50 -14.55
N LEU A 111 -1.68 4.45 -14.29
CA LEU A 111 -1.33 3.34 -13.40
C LEU A 111 -0.12 2.54 -13.91
N GLY A 112 -0.12 2.15 -15.18
CA GLY A 112 0.97 1.38 -15.76
C GLY A 112 2.32 2.11 -15.69
N HIS A 113 2.32 3.44 -15.90
CA HIS A 113 3.53 4.25 -15.74
C HIS A 113 3.99 4.33 -14.28
N ALA A 114 3.07 4.38 -13.31
CA ALA A 114 3.44 4.34 -11.90
C ALA A 114 4.15 3.03 -11.56
N VAL A 115 3.61 1.89 -12.01
CA VAL A 115 4.26 0.58 -11.83
C VAL A 115 5.63 0.53 -12.52
N LEU A 116 5.74 1.08 -13.73
CA LEU A 116 7.01 1.16 -14.47
C LEU A 116 8.08 1.98 -13.74
N CYS A 117 7.69 3.03 -13.02
CA CYS A 117 8.63 3.80 -12.18
C CYS A 117 9.31 2.94 -11.11
N ALA A 118 8.70 1.85 -10.67
CA ALA A 118 9.27 0.94 -9.68
C ALA A 118 10.31 -0.04 -10.27
N GLN A 119 10.45 -0.12 -11.59
CA GLN A 119 11.34 -1.07 -12.28
C GLN A 119 12.77 -1.12 -11.71
N PRO A 120 13.45 0.01 -11.40
CA PRO A 120 14.82 -0.01 -10.89
C PRO A 120 14.99 -0.73 -9.55
N VAL A 121 13.91 -0.85 -8.76
CA VAL A 121 13.92 -1.56 -7.46
C VAL A 121 13.35 -2.96 -7.59
N VAL A 122 12.34 -3.14 -8.43
CA VAL A 122 11.74 -4.46 -8.68
C VAL A 122 12.73 -5.36 -9.41
N GLU A 123 13.44 -4.82 -10.39
CA GLU A 123 14.37 -5.57 -11.25
C GLU A 123 13.67 -6.78 -11.92
N ASP A 124 14.32 -7.93 -11.94
CA ASP A 124 13.79 -9.21 -12.47
C ASP A 124 13.11 -10.07 -11.39
N SER A 125 12.67 -9.46 -10.29
CA SER A 125 12.00 -10.18 -9.22
C SER A 125 10.48 -10.23 -9.47
N PRO A 126 9.79 -11.32 -9.10
CA PRO A 126 8.35 -11.30 -9.03
C PRO A 126 7.88 -10.33 -7.96
N PHE A 127 6.80 -9.61 -8.25
CA PHE A 127 6.24 -8.62 -7.35
C PHE A 127 4.71 -8.60 -7.41
N ALA A 128 4.09 -8.08 -6.38
CA ALA A 128 2.67 -7.77 -6.35
C ALA A 128 2.43 -6.28 -6.67
N VAL A 129 1.23 -5.96 -7.14
CA VAL A 129 0.72 -4.58 -7.22
C VAL A 129 -0.57 -4.53 -6.41
N ILE A 130 -0.65 -3.60 -5.47
CA ILE A 130 -1.84 -3.40 -4.65
C ILE A 130 -2.33 -1.96 -4.83
N LEU A 131 -3.60 -1.82 -5.17
CA LEU A 131 -4.29 -0.53 -5.18
C LEU A 131 -4.80 -0.27 -3.76
N ALA A 132 -4.21 0.70 -3.08
CA ALA A 132 -4.46 0.95 -1.66
C ALA A 132 -5.90 1.42 -1.33
N ASP A 133 -6.67 1.80 -2.33
CA ASP A 133 -8.08 2.19 -2.20
C ASP A 133 -9.06 1.03 -2.48
N ASP A 134 -8.55 -0.15 -2.83
CA ASP A 134 -9.34 -1.38 -2.97
C ASP A 134 -9.14 -2.25 -1.73
N LEU A 135 -9.86 -1.93 -0.65
CA LEU A 135 -9.83 -2.71 0.58
C LEU A 135 -10.68 -3.97 0.43
N ILE A 136 -10.05 -5.12 0.56
CA ILE A 136 -10.70 -6.42 0.50
C ILE A 136 -10.63 -7.07 1.87
N ASP A 137 -11.78 -7.23 2.53
CA ASP A 137 -11.88 -7.94 3.80
C ASP A 137 -12.07 -9.44 3.55
N GLY A 138 -11.29 -10.28 4.23
CA GLY A 138 -11.36 -11.72 4.10
C GLY A 138 -10.49 -12.45 5.12
N LYS A 139 -10.84 -13.72 5.40
CA LYS A 139 -10.09 -14.56 6.34
C LYS A 139 -8.64 -14.82 5.90
N VAL A 140 -8.38 -14.79 4.62
CA VAL A 140 -7.06 -14.99 4.02
C VAL A 140 -6.77 -13.78 3.13
N SER A 141 -5.62 -13.16 3.32
CA SER A 141 -5.14 -12.05 2.50
C SER A 141 -5.30 -12.36 1.01
N THR A 142 -5.89 -11.44 0.25
CA THR A 142 -6.04 -11.55 -1.21
C THR A 142 -4.67 -11.66 -1.88
N THR A 143 -3.70 -10.89 -1.41
CA THR A 143 -2.31 -10.95 -1.89
C THR A 143 -1.71 -12.34 -1.70
N LEU A 144 -1.94 -12.98 -0.55
CA LEU A 144 -1.49 -14.35 -0.31
C LEU A 144 -2.17 -15.36 -1.24
N GLN A 145 -3.47 -15.20 -1.50
CA GLN A 145 -4.20 -16.05 -2.45
C GLN A 145 -3.61 -15.93 -3.87
N LEU A 146 -3.33 -14.71 -4.33
CA LEU A 146 -2.72 -14.47 -5.65
C LEU A 146 -1.29 -15.04 -5.74
N ILE A 147 -0.50 -14.93 -4.69
CA ILE A 147 0.85 -15.53 -4.62
C ILE A 147 0.75 -17.05 -4.76
N ARG A 148 -0.13 -17.71 -4.01
CA ARG A 148 -0.35 -19.16 -4.08
C ARG A 148 -0.82 -19.60 -5.47
N ALA A 149 -1.82 -18.92 -6.02
CA ALA A 149 -2.32 -19.24 -7.36
C ALA A 149 -1.20 -19.12 -8.43
N ARG A 150 -0.32 -18.11 -8.31
CA ARG A 150 0.85 -17.98 -9.18
C ARG A 150 1.83 -19.14 -9.00
N GLU A 151 2.06 -19.60 -7.79
CA GLU A 151 2.96 -20.72 -7.48
C GLU A 151 2.39 -22.05 -8.02
N GLU A 152 1.12 -22.29 -7.84
CA GLU A 152 0.40 -23.48 -8.36
C GLU A 152 0.42 -23.55 -9.90
N GLN A 153 0.34 -22.42 -10.57
CA GLN A 153 0.44 -22.34 -12.04
C GLN A 153 1.87 -22.42 -12.59
N GLY A 154 2.87 -22.49 -11.73
CA GLY A 154 4.27 -22.52 -12.16
C GLY A 154 4.82 -21.16 -12.61
N GLY A 155 4.17 -20.05 -12.30
CA GLY A 155 4.60 -18.69 -12.64
C GLY A 155 3.56 -17.89 -13.43
N GLY A 156 4.02 -16.82 -14.11
CA GLY A 156 3.14 -15.93 -14.86
C GLY A 156 2.53 -14.81 -14.00
N SER A 157 1.51 -14.16 -14.54
CA SER A 157 0.76 -13.08 -13.88
C SER A 157 -0.62 -13.57 -13.46
N VAL A 158 -1.04 -13.16 -12.26
CA VAL A 158 -2.37 -13.47 -11.70
C VAL A 158 -3.04 -12.15 -11.31
N VAL A 159 -4.32 -12.03 -11.60
CA VAL A 159 -5.12 -10.81 -11.33
C VAL A 159 -6.36 -11.22 -10.53
N ALA A 160 -6.65 -10.48 -9.45
CA ALA A 160 -7.93 -10.58 -8.77
C ALA A 160 -8.99 -9.86 -9.59
N VAL A 161 -10.15 -10.49 -9.76
CA VAL A 161 -11.29 -9.93 -10.48
C VAL A 161 -12.57 -10.14 -9.66
N GLN A 162 -13.54 -9.25 -9.87
CA GLN A 162 -14.85 -9.33 -9.25
C GLN A 162 -15.92 -9.11 -10.33
N ASP A 163 -16.97 -9.91 -10.29
CA ASP A 163 -18.16 -9.67 -11.11
C ASP A 163 -18.91 -8.45 -10.58
N VAL A 164 -19.12 -7.46 -11.45
CA VAL A 164 -19.83 -6.24 -11.11
C VAL A 164 -20.99 -6.00 -12.07
N ALA A 165 -22.05 -5.31 -11.61
CA ALA A 165 -23.15 -4.91 -12.48
C ALA A 165 -22.64 -3.98 -13.61
N CYS A 166 -23.24 -4.10 -14.79
CA CYS A 166 -22.87 -3.34 -15.98
C CYS A 166 -22.77 -1.82 -15.74
N LEU A 167 -23.65 -1.26 -14.92
CA LEU A 167 -23.65 0.17 -14.56
C LEU A 167 -22.39 0.61 -13.80
N LEU A 168 -21.77 -0.29 -13.02
CA LEU A 168 -20.51 0.00 -12.31
C LEU A 168 -19.30 -0.07 -13.24
N TYR A 169 -19.36 -0.93 -14.24
CA TYR A 169 -18.29 -1.08 -15.25
C TYR A 169 -18.26 0.09 -16.24
N THR A 170 -19.40 0.64 -16.61
CA THR A 170 -19.54 1.71 -17.61
C THR A 170 -19.58 3.12 -17.01
N SER A 171 -19.53 3.26 -15.70
CA SER A 171 -19.49 4.58 -15.05
C SER A 171 -18.11 5.23 -15.26
N PRO A 172 -18.06 6.47 -15.80
CA PRO A 172 -16.80 7.18 -16.06
C PRO A 172 -16.07 7.59 -14.78
#